data_e76a33165cfc0941f715ac99f8eb185d
#
_entry.id   e76a33165cfc0941f715ac99f8eb185d
#
_cell.length_a   1.000
_cell.length_b   1.000
_cell.length_c   1.000
_cell.angle_alpha   90.00
_cell.angle_beta   90.00
_cell.angle_gamma   90.00
#
_symmetry.space_group_name_H-M   'P 1'
#
loop_
_entity.id
_entity.type
_entity.pdbx_description
1 polymer ?
#
loop_
_entity_poly.entity_id
_entity_poly.type
_entity_poly.pdbx_seq_one_letter_code
_entity_poly.pdbx_strand_id
1 'polypeptide(L)'
;MLIATIAGSIVASVTAAAANGVLGLPPAPRHVAVAAKDLPELYSENRRYLARAADAARRMGDGERARALGALASPDRRFLDASADGDGQAVEVLGDLAHAQRIALLVPGSDTTIDTFDHLGSRHGSVAGGSRALYAEMRAAAPGTRVAVIGWYGYRAPRTKSRDTVTQERAEEGGRLLRRQIDRLRGVNSDASVALMCHSYGSVVCGEAVRGMDRSAQSTLSGVAVFGSPGMGVDSAGELGARVPVWAGRGSGDWISRVPHAQYGVFGERVGFGPDPASAEFGARRLPTGDSRHGDYLRPGSLSLRSIALIGLDRGRQVSHG
;
A
#
# COMPACT_ATOMS: atom_id res chain seq x y z
N MET A 1 -58.02 -42.82 -12.97
CA MET A 1 -57.79 -42.32 -11.61
C MET A 1 -56.39 -42.70 -11.22
N LEU A 2 -55.41 -41.80 -11.44
CA LEU A 2 -54.03 -41.97 -10.98
C LEU A 2 -53.56 -40.60 -10.47
N ILE A 3 -53.34 -40.49 -9.17
CA ILE A 3 -52.86 -39.34 -8.48
C ILE A 3 -51.35 -39.42 -8.54
N ALA A 4 -50.70 -38.48 -9.23
CA ALA A 4 -49.25 -38.33 -9.23
C ALA A 4 -48.85 -37.33 -8.15
N THR A 5 -48.20 -37.83 -7.12
CA THR A 5 -47.62 -37.05 -6.03
C THR A 5 -46.29 -36.46 -6.51
N ILE A 6 -46.22 -35.14 -6.64
CA ILE A 6 -44.97 -34.42 -6.92
C ILE A 6 -44.25 -34.18 -5.58
N ALA A 7 -43.21 -34.94 -5.34
CA ALA A 7 -42.27 -34.68 -4.24
C ALA A 7 -41.33 -33.55 -4.67
N GLY A 8 -41.56 -32.36 -4.14
CA GLY A 8 -40.66 -31.21 -4.32
C GLY A 8 -39.40 -31.40 -3.49
N SER A 9 -38.29 -31.69 -4.14
CA SER A 9 -36.98 -31.67 -3.51
C SER A 9 -36.53 -30.20 -3.30
N ILE A 10 -36.57 -29.76 -2.06
CA ILE A 10 -35.91 -28.51 -1.65
C ILE A 10 -34.40 -28.80 -1.65
N VAL A 11 -33.74 -28.47 -2.74
CA VAL A 11 -32.29 -28.39 -2.77
C VAL A 11 -31.91 -27.12 -2.03
N ALA A 12 -31.60 -27.27 -0.74
CA ALA A 12 -30.94 -26.21 0.01
C ALA A 12 -29.57 -25.95 -0.61
N SER A 13 -29.46 -24.85 -1.32
CA SER A 13 -28.19 -24.36 -1.83
C SER A 13 -27.30 -23.97 -0.65
N VAL A 14 -26.51 -24.91 -0.15
CA VAL A 14 -25.36 -24.63 0.70
C VAL A 14 -24.26 -24.11 -0.23
N THR A 15 -24.42 -22.88 -0.66
CA THR A 15 -23.36 -22.19 -1.41
C THR A 15 -22.23 -21.81 -0.49
N ALA A 16 -21.15 -22.56 -0.60
CA ALA A 16 -19.76 -22.13 -0.64
C ALA A 16 -19.36 -20.96 0.29
N ALA A 17 -19.46 -21.19 1.60
CA ALA A 17 -18.62 -20.46 2.57
C ALA A 17 -17.36 -21.26 2.93
N ALA A 18 -16.91 -22.16 2.07
CA ALA A 18 -15.82 -23.07 2.33
C ALA A 18 -14.75 -23.00 1.25
N ALA A 19 -14.08 -21.86 1.15
CA ALA A 19 -12.77 -21.82 0.53
C ALA A 19 -12.12 -20.49 0.90
N ASN A 20 -11.52 -20.38 2.08
CA ASN A 20 -10.38 -19.50 2.43
C ASN A 20 -10.10 -19.46 3.94
N GLY A 21 -10.65 -20.35 4.73
CA GLY A 21 -10.29 -20.44 6.14
C GLY A 21 -9.05 -21.29 6.33
N VAL A 22 -7.88 -20.68 6.53
CA VAL A 22 -6.87 -21.35 7.35
C VAL A 22 -7.54 -21.65 8.68
N LEU A 23 -7.60 -22.94 9.04
CA LEU A 23 -8.35 -23.50 10.15
C LEU A 23 -8.34 -22.57 11.38
N GLY A 24 -9.49 -22.02 11.73
CA GLY A 24 -9.71 -21.31 13.00
C GLY A 24 -9.69 -19.78 12.98
N LEU A 25 -9.31 -19.12 11.90
CA LEU A 25 -9.39 -17.65 11.82
C LEU A 25 -10.81 -17.18 11.48
N PRO A 26 -11.30 -16.07 12.05
CA PRO A 26 -12.57 -15.49 11.66
C PRO A 26 -12.51 -14.95 10.23
N PRO A 27 -13.61 -14.93 9.46
CA PRO A 27 -13.63 -14.30 8.14
C PRO A 27 -13.38 -12.80 8.27
N ALA A 28 -12.58 -12.25 7.34
CA ALA A 28 -12.32 -10.82 7.28
C ALA A 28 -13.58 -10.04 6.88
N PRO A 29 -13.81 -8.84 7.45
CA PRO A 29 -14.87 -7.95 7.01
C PRO A 29 -14.69 -7.60 5.53
N ARG A 30 -15.81 -7.50 4.79
CA ARG A 30 -15.81 -7.11 3.38
C ARG A 30 -16.59 -5.81 3.23
N HIS A 31 -15.92 -4.78 2.75
CA HIS A 31 -16.52 -3.47 2.53
C HIS A 31 -16.38 -3.08 1.05
N VAL A 32 -17.50 -3.00 0.33
CA VAL A 32 -17.50 -2.70 -1.11
C VAL A 32 -17.44 -1.20 -1.38
N ALA A 33 -18.18 -0.39 -0.61
CA ALA A 33 -18.19 1.06 -0.70
C ALA A 33 -18.21 1.65 0.71
N VAL A 34 -17.52 2.78 0.90
CA VAL A 34 -17.44 3.45 2.20
C VAL A 34 -17.63 4.94 1.97
N ALA A 35 -18.58 5.55 2.69
CA ALA A 35 -18.72 6.99 2.81
C ALA A 35 -18.06 7.48 4.11
N ALA A 36 -17.80 8.79 4.22
CA ALA A 36 -17.19 9.37 5.40
C ALA A 36 -17.92 9.04 6.71
N LYS A 37 -19.26 9.02 6.66
CA LYS A 37 -20.12 8.69 7.82
C LYS A 37 -19.95 7.25 8.34
N ASP A 38 -19.50 6.34 7.49
CA ASP A 38 -19.38 4.91 7.81
C ASP A 38 -18.03 4.57 8.46
N LEU A 39 -17.06 5.50 8.41
CA LEU A 39 -15.69 5.27 8.90
C LEU A 39 -15.61 4.84 10.38
N PRO A 40 -16.37 5.44 11.33
CA PRO A 40 -16.28 5.03 12.74
C PRO A 40 -16.66 3.57 12.96
N GLU A 41 -17.75 3.11 12.32
CA GLU A 41 -18.20 1.71 12.41
C GLU A 41 -17.18 0.78 11.72
N LEU A 42 -16.72 1.13 10.53
CA LEU A 42 -15.71 0.39 9.78
C LEU A 42 -14.43 0.17 10.61
N TYR A 43 -13.91 1.23 11.24
CA TYR A 43 -12.74 1.14 12.13
C TYR A 43 -13.00 0.22 13.33
N SER A 44 -14.19 0.31 13.90
CA SER A 44 -14.60 -0.54 15.01
C SER A 44 -14.70 -2.01 14.60
N GLU A 45 -15.26 -2.30 13.45
CA GLU A 45 -15.38 -3.67 12.90
C GLU A 45 -14.02 -4.30 12.63
N ASN A 46 -13.12 -3.58 11.94
CA ASN A 46 -11.75 -4.07 11.67
C ASN A 46 -10.98 -4.30 12.97
N ARG A 47 -11.10 -3.42 13.94
CA ARG A 47 -10.47 -3.61 15.26
C ARG A 47 -10.99 -4.85 15.97
N ARG A 48 -12.32 -5.05 16.00
CA ARG A 48 -12.93 -6.27 16.58
C ARG A 48 -12.49 -7.52 15.86
N TYR A 49 -12.38 -7.45 14.52
CA TYR A 49 -11.86 -8.56 13.72
C TYR A 49 -10.42 -8.90 14.10
N LEU A 50 -9.51 -7.90 14.14
CA LEU A 50 -8.11 -8.10 14.48
C LEU A 50 -7.94 -8.70 15.89
N ALA A 51 -8.74 -8.26 16.87
CA ALA A 51 -8.75 -8.83 18.22
C ALA A 51 -9.14 -10.31 18.21
N ARG A 52 -10.23 -10.67 17.52
CA ARG A 52 -10.67 -12.07 17.39
C ARG A 52 -9.64 -12.92 16.64
N ALA A 53 -9.00 -12.37 15.60
CA ALA A 53 -7.94 -13.06 14.86
C ALA A 53 -6.70 -13.30 15.75
N ALA A 54 -6.32 -12.33 16.60
CA ALA A 54 -5.25 -12.49 17.58
C ALA A 54 -5.55 -13.61 18.58
N ASP A 55 -6.80 -13.67 19.08
CA ASP A 55 -7.24 -14.74 19.99
C ASP A 55 -7.24 -16.11 19.30
N ALA A 56 -7.65 -16.17 18.04
CA ALA A 56 -7.62 -17.41 17.26
C ALA A 56 -6.16 -17.88 17.05
N ALA A 57 -5.26 -16.99 16.64
CA ALA A 57 -3.83 -17.30 16.47
C ALA A 57 -3.21 -17.81 17.78
N ARG A 58 -3.58 -17.21 18.93
CA ARG A 58 -3.12 -17.67 20.24
C ARG A 58 -3.60 -19.08 20.56
N ARG A 59 -4.87 -19.40 20.27
CA ARG A 59 -5.40 -20.77 20.47
C ARG A 59 -4.75 -21.80 19.57
N MET A 60 -4.28 -21.40 18.37
CA MET A 60 -3.52 -22.26 17.46
C MET A 60 -2.04 -22.39 17.83
N GLY A 61 -1.57 -21.73 18.89
CA GLY A 61 -0.17 -21.74 19.29
C GLY A 61 0.74 -20.80 18.50
N ASP A 62 0.19 -19.99 17.59
CA ASP A 62 0.95 -18.98 16.82
C ASP A 62 1.09 -17.67 17.65
N GLY A 63 2.03 -17.70 18.56
CA GLY A 63 2.27 -16.59 19.49
C GLY A 63 2.85 -15.34 18.80
N GLU A 64 3.55 -15.49 17.69
CA GLU A 64 4.08 -14.35 16.94
C GLU A 64 2.97 -13.59 16.22
N ARG A 65 2.15 -14.30 15.46
CA ARG A 65 0.97 -13.74 14.82
C ARG A 65 -0.02 -13.16 15.82
N ALA A 66 -0.25 -13.84 16.94
CA ALA A 66 -1.13 -13.35 18.00
C ALA A 66 -0.67 -12.01 18.58
N ARG A 67 0.65 -11.83 18.78
CA ARG A 67 1.22 -10.55 19.22
C ARG A 67 1.08 -9.47 18.15
N ALA A 68 1.40 -9.77 16.89
CA ALA A 68 1.29 -8.82 15.77
C ALA A 68 -0.17 -8.34 15.64
N LEU A 69 -1.13 -9.25 15.51
CA LEU A 69 -2.55 -8.92 15.38
C LEU A 69 -3.10 -8.17 16.60
N GLY A 70 -2.66 -8.55 17.81
CA GLY A 70 -3.04 -7.85 19.04
C GLY A 70 -2.55 -6.41 19.10
N ALA A 71 -1.34 -6.14 18.59
CA ALA A 71 -0.82 -4.77 18.47
C ALA A 71 -1.62 -3.94 17.46
N LEU A 72 -2.08 -4.55 16.35
CA LEU A 72 -2.94 -3.89 15.37
C LEU A 72 -4.35 -3.62 15.93
N ALA A 73 -4.85 -4.42 16.85
CA ALA A 73 -6.15 -4.25 17.48
C ALA A 73 -6.21 -3.13 18.54
N SER A 74 -5.14 -2.37 18.74
CA SER A 74 -5.09 -1.27 19.72
C SER A 74 -6.19 -0.23 19.47
N PRO A 75 -6.82 0.33 20.53
CA PRO A 75 -7.96 1.25 20.43
C PRO A 75 -7.69 2.56 19.67
N ASP A 76 -6.44 2.99 19.64
CA ASP A 76 -5.98 4.22 18.98
C ASP A 76 -5.72 4.03 17.47
N ARG A 77 -5.78 2.79 16.98
CA ARG A 77 -5.54 2.46 15.58
C ARG A 77 -6.82 2.35 14.76
N ARG A 78 -6.73 2.77 13.51
CA ARG A 78 -7.87 2.83 12.58
C ARG A 78 -7.51 2.13 11.29
N PHE A 79 -8.30 1.13 10.91
CA PHE A 79 -8.07 0.36 9.69
C PHE A 79 -9.27 0.43 8.76
N LEU A 80 -9.03 0.78 7.47
CA LEU A 80 -10.03 0.67 6.41
C LEU A 80 -10.26 -0.79 6.02
N ASP A 81 -9.20 -1.59 6.03
CA ASP A 81 -9.22 -3.03 5.78
C ASP A 81 -8.24 -3.74 6.68
N ALA A 82 -8.60 -4.96 7.07
CA ALA A 82 -7.73 -5.89 7.74
C ALA A 82 -8.09 -7.32 7.37
N SER A 83 -7.09 -8.15 7.07
CA SER A 83 -7.23 -9.59 6.90
C SER A 83 -6.05 -10.30 7.54
N ALA A 84 -6.31 -11.34 8.29
CA ALA A 84 -5.29 -12.20 8.88
C ALA A 84 -5.07 -13.49 8.06
N ASP A 85 -5.69 -13.61 6.89
CA ASP A 85 -5.59 -14.78 6.04
C ASP A 85 -4.27 -14.80 5.25
N GLY A 86 -3.57 -15.92 5.25
CA GLY A 86 -2.27 -16.07 4.61
C GLY A 86 -1.23 -15.05 5.15
N ASP A 87 -0.58 -14.30 4.27
CA ASP A 87 0.35 -13.21 4.63
C ASP A 87 -0.37 -11.98 5.22
N GLY A 88 -1.71 -11.98 5.16
CA GLY A 88 -2.57 -10.91 5.67
C GLY A 88 -2.61 -9.67 4.79
N GLN A 89 -3.40 -8.71 5.23
CA GLN A 89 -3.50 -7.36 4.66
C GLN A 89 -3.86 -6.38 5.77
N ALA A 90 -3.42 -5.12 5.64
CA ALA A 90 -3.80 -4.05 6.55
C ALA A 90 -3.72 -2.69 5.84
N VAL A 91 -4.76 -1.87 6.02
CA VAL A 91 -4.83 -0.51 5.48
C VAL A 91 -5.10 0.43 6.65
N GLU A 92 -4.02 0.97 7.23
CA GLU A 92 -4.08 1.84 8.41
C GLU A 92 -4.25 3.31 8.03
N VAL A 93 -5.06 4.03 8.78
CA VAL A 93 -5.31 5.47 8.62
C VAL A 93 -4.74 6.25 9.79
N LEU A 94 -3.91 7.22 9.50
CA LEU A 94 -3.41 8.23 10.43
C LEU A 94 -4.00 9.59 10.06
N GLY A 95 -4.57 10.28 11.04
CA GLY A 95 -5.29 11.54 10.84
C GLY A 95 -6.78 11.38 10.58
N ASP A 96 -7.44 12.49 10.24
CA ASP A 96 -8.87 12.53 9.91
C ASP A 96 -9.07 12.41 8.40
N LEU A 97 -9.39 11.20 7.94
CA LEU A 97 -9.54 10.90 6.52
C LEU A 97 -10.72 11.65 5.89
N ALA A 98 -11.83 11.79 6.64
CA ALA A 98 -13.04 12.42 6.13
C ALA A 98 -12.84 13.89 5.79
N HIS A 99 -11.95 14.58 6.50
CA HIS A 99 -11.73 16.01 6.37
C HIS A 99 -10.30 16.37 5.90
N ALA A 100 -9.50 15.41 5.51
CA ALA A 100 -8.16 15.65 5.00
C ALA A 100 -8.20 16.46 3.70
N GLN A 101 -7.27 17.40 3.54
CA GLN A 101 -7.02 18.14 2.31
C GLN A 101 -5.92 17.43 1.46
N ARG A 102 -5.03 16.74 2.14
CA ARG A 102 -3.92 15.99 1.54
C ARG A 102 -3.85 14.58 2.14
N ILE A 103 -3.82 13.59 1.28
CA ILE A 103 -3.67 12.19 1.65
C ILE A 103 -2.36 11.68 1.05
N ALA A 104 -1.44 11.18 1.87
CA ALA A 104 -0.29 10.42 1.40
C ALA A 104 -0.57 8.92 1.57
N LEU A 105 -0.46 8.15 0.49
CA LEU A 105 -0.70 6.72 0.47
C LEU A 105 0.64 6.00 0.31
N LEU A 106 1.12 5.38 1.39
CA LEU A 106 2.40 4.66 1.42
C LEU A 106 2.20 3.21 0.97
N VAL A 107 2.85 2.86 -0.15
CA VAL A 107 2.85 1.54 -0.77
C VAL A 107 4.18 0.85 -0.47
N PRO A 108 4.18 -0.23 0.31
CA PRO A 108 5.40 -0.92 0.72
C PRO A 108 5.97 -1.82 -0.38
N GLY A 109 7.21 -2.28 -0.17
CA GLY A 109 7.90 -3.25 -1.00
C GLY A 109 7.70 -4.70 -0.60
N SER A 110 8.65 -5.54 -1.04
CA SER A 110 8.73 -6.97 -0.75
C SER A 110 8.81 -7.27 0.75
N ASP A 111 8.59 -8.53 1.13
CA ASP A 111 8.66 -9.07 2.50
C ASP A 111 7.66 -8.46 3.50
N THR A 112 6.77 -7.57 3.04
CA THR A 112 5.69 -7.04 3.87
C THR A 112 4.63 -8.09 4.09
N THR A 113 4.24 -8.28 5.35
CA THR A 113 3.12 -9.12 5.79
C THR A 113 2.38 -8.41 6.93
N ILE A 114 1.25 -8.96 7.36
CA ILE A 114 0.57 -8.42 8.55
C ILE A 114 1.43 -8.56 9.80
N ASP A 115 2.26 -9.59 9.89
CA ASP A 115 3.15 -9.83 11.03
C ASP A 115 4.33 -8.84 11.06
N THR A 116 4.77 -8.35 9.90
CA THR A 116 5.85 -7.37 9.77
C THR A 116 5.33 -5.93 9.60
N PHE A 117 4.01 -5.71 9.63
CA PHE A 117 3.40 -4.41 9.38
C PHE A 117 3.90 -3.31 10.33
N ASP A 118 4.13 -3.64 11.60
CA ASP A 118 4.69 -2.71 12.61
C ASP A 118 6.22 -2.72 12.66
N HIS A 119 6.86 -3.80 12.21
CA HIS A 119 8.31 -3.94 12.29
C HIS A 119 8.85 -4.79 11.14
N LEU A 120 9.58 -4.19 10.22
CA LEU A 120 10.27 -4.85 9.13
C LEU A 120 11.73 -4.35 9.05
N GLY A 121 12.66 -5.15 9.57
CA GLY A 121 14.08 -4.80 9.63
C GLY A 121 14.37 -3.62 10.56
N SER A 122 13.77 -2.48 10.30
CA SER A 122 13.80 -1.29 11.17
C SER A 122 12.39 -0.79 11.45
N ARG A 123 12.22 0.01 12.51
CA ARG A 123 10.93 0.61 12.85
C ARG A 123 10.38 1.50 11.73
N HIS A 124 11.24 2.24 11.04
CA HIS A 124 10.84 3.19 9.97
C HIS A 124 10.78 2.54 8.59
N GLY A 125 11.31 1.33 8.44
CA GLY A 125 11.20 0.51 7.23
C GLY A 125 9.88 -0.26 7.16
N SER A 126 9.14 -0.36 8.27
CA SER A 126 7.81 -0.96 8.30
C SER A 126 6.74 0.00 7.79
N VAL A 127 5.61 -0.55 7.33
CA VAL A 127 4.48 0.27 6.83
C VAL A 127 3.96 1.21 7.91
N ALA A 128 3.68 0.69 9.10
CA ALA A 128 3.13 1.49 10.19
C ALA A 128 4.13 2.51 10.72
N GLY A 129 5.38 2.12 10.93
CA GLY A 129 6.41 3.02 11.44
C GLY A 129 6.75 4.14 10.46
N GLY A 130 6.87 3.79 9.17
CA GLY A 130 7.08 4.76 8.10
C GLY A 130 5.90 5.71 7.93
N SER A 131 4.66 5.19 7.97
CA SER A 131 3.45 6.02 7.90
C SER A 131 3.33 7.01 9.05
N ARG A 132 3.66 6.59 10.28
CA ARG A 132 3.68 7.48 11.46
C ARG A 132 4.71 8.58 11.32
N ALA A 133 5.93 8.25 10.85
CA ALA A 133 6.98 9.24 10.62
C ALA A 133 6.58 10.24 9.54
N LEU A 134 6.01 9.77 8.42
CA LEU A 134 5.52 10.61 7.34
C LEU A 134 4.38 11.53 7.81
N TYR A 135 3.42 11.02 8.57
CA TYR A 135 2.33 11.80 9.13
C TYR A 135 2.83 12.90 10.06
N ALA A 136 3.77 12.58 10.94
CA ALA A 136 4.38 13.56 11.85
C ALA A 136 5.11 14.67 11.08
N GLU A 137 5.90 14.31 10.07
CA GLU A 137 6.65 15.27 9.24
C GLU A 137 5.72 16.16 8.41
N MET A 138 4.68 15.59 7.77
CA MET A 138 3.69 16.38 7.02
C MET A 138 2.97 17.40 7.92
N ARG A 139 2.58 17.00 9.13
CA ARG A 139 1.97 17.92 10.10
C ARG A 139 2.91 19.01 10.57
N ALA A 140 4.16 18.68 10.81
CA ALA A 140 5.18 19.65 11.21
C ALA A 140 5.48 20.66 10.09
N ALA A 141 5.58 20.19 8.84
CA ALA A 141 5.84 21.04 7.67
C ALA A 141 4.65 21.91 7.26
N ALA A 142 3.42 21.54 7.65
CA ALA A 142 2.20 22.28 7.29
C ALA A 142 1.13 22.23 8.40
N PRO A 143 1.32 22.93 9.54
CA PRO A 143 0.41 22.84 10.69
C PRO A 143 -1.03 23.25 10.37
N GLY A 144 -1.24 24.16 9.40
CA GLY A 144 -2.57 24.60 8.97
C GLY A 144 -3.26 23.71 7.93
N THR A 145 -2.60 22.64 7.46
CA THR A 145 -3.15 21.71 6.47
C THR A 145 -3.65 20.44 7.15
N ARG A 146 -4.92 20.08 6.90
CA ARG A 146 -5.46 18.80 7.37
C ARG A 146 -4.90 17.68 6.50
N VAL A 147 -4.10 16.83 7.10
CA VAL A 147 -3.41 15.71 6.41
C VAL A 147 -3.89 14.37 6.93
N ALA A 148 -3.92 13.36 6.07
CA ALA A 148 -4.01 11.97 6.44
C ALA A 148 -2.89 11.18 5.76
N VAL A 149 -2.43 10.11 6.42
CA VAL A 149 -1.50 9.14 5.82
C VAL A 149 -2.14 7.77 5.88
N ILE A 150 -2.10 7.06 4.77
CA ILE A 150 -2.59 5.69 4.64
C ILE A 150 -1.38 4.77 4.52
N GLY A 151 -1.17 3.91 5.51
CA GLY A 151 -0.24 2.77 5.38
C GLY A 151 -0.96 1.64 4.66
N TRP A 152 -0.66 1.45 3.36
CA TRP A 152 -1.41 0.54 2.51
C TRP A 152 -0.65 -0.76 2.25
N TYR A 153 -0.95 -1.79 3.00
CA TYR A 153 -0.58 -3.16 2.68
C TYR A 153 -1.84 -3.91 2.21
N GLY A 154 -2.31 -3.60 0.99
CA GLY A 154 -3.53 -4.13 0.39
C GLY A 154 -3.28 -5.08 -0.79
N TYR A 155 -2.05 -5.58 -0.97
CA TYR A 155 -1.67 -6.55 -2.00
C TYR A 155 -0.75 -7.62 -1.43
N ARG A 156 -0.61 -8.74 -2.11
CA ARG A 156 0.33 -9.81 -1.70
C ARG A 156 1.74 -9.43 -2.15
N ALA A 157 2.53 -8.87 -1.23
CA ALA A 157 3.92 -8.53 -1.51
C ALA A 157 4.76 -9.79 -1.80
N PRO A 158 5.65 -9.76 -2.80
CA PRO A 158 6.54 -10.89 -3.06
C PRO A 158 7.59 -11.03 -1.95
N ARG A 159 8.12 -12.23 -1.78
CA ARG A 159 9.27 -12.46 -0.91
C ARG A 159 10.56 -12.19 -1.69
N THR A 160 11.49 -11.41 -1.13
CA THR A 160 12.74 -10.99 -1.80
C THR A 160 13.55 -12.16 -2.43
N LYS A 161 13.43 -13.36 -1.88
CA LYS A 161 14.12 -14.56 -2.39
C LYS A 161 13.22 -15.44 -3.27
N SER A 162 12.03 -15.00 -3.68
CA SER A 162 11.13 -15.75 -4.54
C SER A 162 11.24 -15.33 -6.01
N ARG A 163 10.78 -16.18 -6.92
CA ARG A 163 10.66 -15.82 -8.35
C ARG A 163 9.67 -14.67 -8.58
N ASP A 164 8.67 -14.54 -7.74
CA ASP A 164 7.65 -13.47 -7.81
C ASP A 164 8.26 -12.07 -7.69
N THR A 165 9.47 -11.96 -7.10
CA THR A 165 10.17 -10.67 -6.95
C THR A 165 10.71 -10.11 -8.27
N VAL A 166 10.80 -10.92 -9.30
CA VAL A 166 11.32 -10.51 -10.62
C VAL A 166 10.23 -10.54 -11.70
N THR A 167 9.01 -11.01 -11.39
CA THR A 167 7.87 -11.02 -12.31
C THR A 167 6.92 -9.86 -12.03
N GLN A 168 6.16 -9.45 -13.04
CA GLN A 168 5.22 -8.32 -12.92
C GLN A 168 3.83 -8.73 -12.42
N GLU A 169 3.51 -10.02 -12.36
CA GLU A 169 2.16 -10.52 -12.03
C GLU A 169 1.63 -9.97 -10.69
N ARG A 170 2.47 -10.00 -9.63
CA ARG A 170 2.11 -9.43 -8.31
C ARG A 170 1.93 -7.92 -8.36
N ALA A 171 2.72 -7.23 -9.19
CA ALA A 171 2.61 -5.79 -9.36
C ALA A 171 1.34 -5.41 -10.14
N GLU A 172 0.97 -6.17 -11.15
CA GLU A 172 -0.28 -5.97 -11.89
C GLU A 172 -1.51 -6.17 -11.01
N GLU A 173 -1.53 -7.25 -10.21
CA GLU A 173 -2.58 -7.47 -9.20
C GLU A 173 -2.62 -6.32 -8.20
N GLY A 174 -1.46 -5.97 -7.64
CA GLY A 174 -1.30 -4.86 -6.69
C GLY A 174 -1.76 -3.52 -7.28
N GLY A 175 -1.42 -3.25 -8.54
CA GLY A 175 -1.85 -2.05 -9.27
C GLY A 175 -3.38 -1.96 -9.40
N ARG A 176 -4.04 -3.08 -9.71
CA ARG A 176 -5.52 -3.13 -9.75
C ARG A 176 -6.13 -2.87 -8.35
N LEU A 177 -5.54 -3.43 -7.29
CA LEU A 177 -5.99 -3.23 -5.92
C LEU A 177 -5.75 -1.79 -5.45
N LEU A 178 -4.61 -1.20 -5.81
CA LEU A 178 -4.28 0.19 -5.48
C LEU A 178 -5.24 1.18 -6.16
N ARG A 179 -5.60 0.96 -7.43
CA ARG A 179 -6.63 1.78 -8.10
C ARG A 179 -7.96 1.74 -7.37
N ARG A 180 -8.44 0.54 -6.99
CA ARG A 180 -9.67 0.39 -6.19
C ARG A 180 -9.57 1.13 -4.85
N GLN A 181 -8.40 1.10 -4.21
CA GLN A 181 -8.19 1.84 -2.97
C GLN A 181 -8.29 3.35 -3.20
N ILE A 182 -7.71 3.88 -4.27
CA ILE A 182 -7.80 5.30 -4.62
C ILE A 182 -9.24 5.71 -4.91
N ASP A 183 -9.98 4.91 -5.68
CA ASP A 183 -11.41 5.15 -5.93
C ASP A 183 -12.24 5.15 -4.65
N ARG A 184 -11.92 4.24 -3.72
CA ARG A 184 -12.55 4.20 -2.40
C ARG A 184 -12.25 5.47 -1.58
N LEU A 185 -11.01 5.96 -1.62
CA LEU A 185 -10.65 7.22 -0.95
C LEU A 185 -11.44 8.40 -1.51
N ARG A 186 -11.66 8.44 -2.84
CA ARG A 186 -12.54 9.45 -3.46
C ARG A 186 -13.99 9.35 -2.98
N GLY A 187 -14.49 8.14 -2.78
CA GLY A 187 -15.83 7.92 -2.20
C GLY A 187 -15.95 8.43 -0.77
N VAL A 188 -14.87 8.35 0.01
CA VAL A 188 -14.83 8.86 1.39
C VAL A 188 -14.66 10.37 1.42
N ASN A 189 -13.77 10.92 0.59
CA ASN A 189 -13.40 12.34 0.59
C ASN A 189 -12.96 12.76 -0.82
N SER A 190 -13.91 13.28 -1.60
CA SER A 190 -13.69 13.71 -2.99
C SER A 190 -12.82 14.97 -3.10
N ASP A 191 -12.71 15.76 -2.04
CA ASP A 191 -12.01 17.05 -2.05
C ASP A 191 -10.52 16.90 -1.74
N ALA A 192 -10.10 15.74 -1.25
CA ALA A 192 -8.72 15.47 -0.94
C ALA A 192 -7.93 15.12 -2.20
N SER A 193 -6.71 15.65 -2.32
CA SER A 193 -5.73 15.12 -3.27
C SER A 193 -4.92 13.99 -2.65
N VAL A 194 -4.58 12.98 -3.45
CA VAL A 194 -3.81 11.80 -3.05
C VAL A 194 -2.43 11.83 -3.68
N ALA A 195 -1.38 11.69 -2.87
CA ALA A 195 -0.02 11.48 -3.34
C ALA A 195 0.41 10.03 -3.05
N LEU A 196 0.99 9.36 -4.04
CA LEU A 196 1.49 8.01 -3.90
C LEU A 196 2.94 8.03 -3.44
N MET A 197 3.26 7.31 -2.36
CA MET A 197 4.60 7.16 -1.77
C MET A 197 5.02 5.70 -1.90
N CYS A 198 5.84 5.38 -2.88
CA CYS A 198 6.05 4.04 -3.38
C CYS A 198 7.48 3.57 -3.07
N HIS A 199 7.61 2.63 -2.14
CA HIS A 199 8.90 2.12 -1.70
C HIS A 199 9.24 0.79 -2.36
N SER A 200 10.47 0.66 -2.85
CA SER A 200 11.00 -0.62 -3.34
C SER A 200 10.08 -1.25 -4.40
N TYR A 201 9.69 -2.52 -4.29
CA TYR A 201 8.73 -3.19 -5.18
C TYR A 201 7.39 -2.44 -5.29
N GLY A 202 6.99 -1.69 -4.26
CA GLY A 202 5.83 -0.81 -4.32
C GLY A 202 5.88 0.21 -5.46
N SER A 203 7.07 0.54 -5.97
CA SER A 203 7.24 1.41 -7.16
C SER A 203 6.67 0.76 -8.42
N VAL A 204 6.86 -0.55 -8.58
CA VAL A 204 6.31 -1.31 -9.71
C VAL A 204 4.78 -1.37 -9.60
N VAL A 205 4.26 -1.61 -8.39
CA VAL A 205 2.81 -1.57 -8.10
C VAL A 205 2.21 -0.19 -8.44
N CYS A 206 2.89 0.89 -8.07
CA CYS A 206 2.46 2.25 -8.41
C CYS A 206 2.53 2.51 -9.93
N GLY A 207 3.55 2.02 -10.61
CA GLY A 207 3.66 2.10 -12.07
C GLY A 207 2.46 1.45 -12.75
N GLU A 208 2.13 0.21 -12.36
CA GLU A 208 0.97 -0.52 -12.87
C GLU A 208 -0.36 0.16 -12.52
N ALA A 209 -0.45 0.76 -11.31
CA ALA A 209 -1.64 1.51 -10.94
C ALA A 209 -1.84 2.72 -11.84
N VAL A 210 -0.82 3.57 -11.97
CA VAL A 210 -0.90 4.84 -12.72
C VAL A 210 -1.19 4.59 -14.20
N ARG A 211 -0.50 3.63 -14.83
CA ARG A 211 -0.74 3.24 -16.24
C ARG A 211 -2.17 2.80 -16.50
N GLY A 212 -2.77 2.10 -15.55
CA GLY A 212 -4.13 1.59 -15.67
C GLY A 212 -5.23 2.59 -15.25
N MET A 213 -4.89 3.82 -14.86
CA MET A 213 -5.86 4.85 -14.49
C MET A 213 -6.35 5.62 -15.73
N ASP A 214 -7.65 5.86 -15.78
CA ASP A 214 -8.21 6.83 -16.71
C ASP A 214 -7.95 8.28 -16.26
N ARG A 215 -8.33 9.25 -17.10
CA ARG A 215 -8.11 10.68 -16.82
C ARG A 215 -8.84 11.17 -15.56
N SER A 216 -10.01 10.62 -15.28
CA SER A 216 -10.81 11.00 -14.11
C SER A 216 -10.16 10.49 -12.82
N ALA A 217 -9.73 9.22 -12.80
CA ALA A 217 -9.01 8.65 -11.67
C ALA A 217 -7.69 9.39 -11.39
N GLN A 218 -6.94 9.76 -12.44
CA GLN A 218 -5.69 10.51 -12.29
C GLN A 218 -5.88 11.93 -11.74
N SER A 219 -7.06 12.55 -11.91
CA SER A 219 -7.32 13.90 -11.36
C SER A 219 -7.32 13.94 -9.82
N THR A 220 -7.46 12.80 -9.19
CA THR A 220 -7.36 12.66 -7.73
C THR A 220 -5.90 12.74 -7.23
N LEU A 221 -4.95 12.40 -8.11
CA LEU A 221 -3.55 12.40 -7.74
C LEU A 221 -2.96 13.82 -7.72
N SER A 222 -2.03 14.08 -6.79
CA SER A 222 -1.20 15.28 -6.75
C SER A 222 0.27 15.00 -7.10
N GLY A 223 0.72 13.76 -7.00
CA GLY A 223 2.07 13.36 -7.31
C GLY A 223 2.36 11.90 -7.01
N VAL A 224 3.46 11.40 -7.58
CA VAL A 224 3.98 10.06 -7.34
C VAL A 224 5.45 10.19 -6.93
N ALA A 225 5.80 9.73 -5.74
CA ALA A 225 7.17 9.65 -5.26
C ALA A 225 7.61 8.21 -5.15
N VAL A 226 8.67 7.82 -5.85
CA VAL A 226 9.29 6.50 -5.76
C VAL A 226 10.67 6.59 -5.14
N PHE A 227 10.98 5.69 -4.23
CA PHE A 227 12.25 5.68 -3.52
C PHE A 227 12.73 4.25 -3.25
N GLY A 228 14.04 4.05 -3.43
CA GLY A 228 14.64 2.71 -3.35
C GLY A 228 14.05 1.74 -4.39
N SER A 229 13.76 2.24 -5.58
CA SER A 229 13.00 1.51 -6.60
C SER A 229 13.87 0.58 -7.43
N PRO A 230 13.41 -0.67 -7.72
CA PRO A 230 14.05 -1.54 -8.70
C PRO A 230 13.66 -1.24 -10.15
N GLY A 231 12.73 -0.30 -10.36
CA GLY A 231 12.08 0.06 -11.62
C GLY A 231 10.59 0.33 -11.42
N MET A 232 9.88 0.70 -12.47
CA MET A 232 8.43 1.00 -12.44
C MET A 232 7.61 0.19 -13.46
N GLY A 233 8.21 -0.79 -14.14
CA GLY A 233 7.56 -1.56 -15.20
C GLY A 233 7.41 -0.81 -16.52
N VAL A 234 8.13 0.31 -16.69
CA VAL A 234 8.17 1.16 -17.89
C VAL A 234 9.59 1.64 -18.15
N ASP A 235 9.87 2.08 -19.36
CA ASP A 235 11.19 2.55 -19.77
C ASP A 235 11.42 4.04 -19.48
N SER A 236 10.35 4.81 -19.23
CA SER A 236 10.45 6.23 -18.92
C SER A 236 9.25 6.74 -18.10
N ALA A 237 9.43 7.87 -17.42
CA ALA A 237 8.34 8.55 -16.72
C ALA A 237 7.20 8.97 -17.67
N GLY A 238 7.51 9.23 -18.93
CA GLY A 238 6.52 9.57 -19.97
C GLY A 238 5.57 8.42 -20.28
N GLU A 239 6.08 7.19 -20.28
CA GLU A 239 5.26 5.98 -20.54
C GLU A 239 4.27 5.64 -19.44
N LEU A 240 4.45 6.17 -18.23
CA LEU A 240 3.44 6.06 -17.17
C LEU A 240 2.13 6.75 -17.55
N GLY A 241 2.16 7.71 -18.49
CA GLY A 241 1.00 8.52 -18.82
C GLY A 241 0.48 9.35 -17.63
N ALA A 242 1.31 9.56 -16.61
CA ALA A 242 0.95 10.31 -15.41
C ALA A 242 0.71 11.79 -15.74
N ARG A 243 -0.42 12.33 -15.29
CA ARG A 243 -0.77 13.76 -15.43
C ARG A 243 -0.23 14.61 -14.29
N VAL A 244 0.46 13.99 -13.34
CA VAL A 244 1.05 14.62 -12.16
C VAL A 244 2.55 14.38 -12.15
N PRO A 245 3.33 15.20 -11.43
CA PRO A 245 4.76 14.99 -11.33
C PRO A 245 5.12 13.61 -10.76
N VAL A 246 6.07 12.95 -11.40
CA VAL A 246 6.72 11.73 -10.90
C VAL A 246 8.09 12.14 -10.34
N TRP A 247 8.34 11.77 -9.11
CA TRP A 247 9.58 12.03 -8.38
C TRP A 247 10.27 10.72 -8.11
N ALA A 248 11.58 10.66 -8.32
CA ALA A 248 12.36 9.46 -8.05
C ALA A 248 13.66 9.76 -7.34
N GLY A 249 14.01 8.92 -6.36
CA GLY A 249 15.25 9.05 -5.61
C GLY A 249 15.76 7.74 -5.07
N ARG A 250 17.09 7.67 -5.00
CA ARG A 250 17.84 6.57 -4.41
C ARG A 250 18.92 7.12 -3.50
N GLY A 251 18.93 6.66 -2.24
CA GLY A 251 19.96 7.02 -1.28
C GLY A 251 21.31 6.42 -1.66
N SER A 252 22.39 7.14 -1.37
CA SER A 252 23.75 6.67 -1.67
C SER A 252 24.12 5.39 -0.90
N GLY A 253 23.45 5.14 0.24
CA GLY A 253 23.62 3.93 1.05
C GLY A 253 22.70 2.75 0.66
N ASP A 254 21.87 2.90 -0.38
CA ASP A 254 20.89 1.88 -0.77
C ASP A 254 21.51 0.80 -1.66
N TRP A 255 21.40 -0.46 -1.21
CA TRP A 255 21.89 -1.63 -1.95
C TRP A 255 21.15 -1.88 -3.27
N ILE A 256 19.96 -1.29 -3.47
CA ILE A 256 19.17 -1.46 -4.70
C ILE A 256 19.93 -0.98 -5.94
N SER A 257 20.92 -0.10 -5.76
CA SER A 257 21.83 0.34 -6.83
C SER A 257 22.61 -0.81 -7.48
N ARG A 258 22.71 -1.95 -6.80
CA ARG A 258 23.42 -3.16 -7.30
C ARG A 258 22.51 -4.13 -8.01
N VAL A 259 21.20 -3.89 -7.99
CA VAL A 259 20.21 -4.73 -8.70
C VAL A 259 20.20 -4.29 -10.17
N PRO A 260 20.27 -5.24 -11.13
CA PRO A 260 20.18 -4.89 -12.54
C PRO A 260 18.84 -4.19 -12.85
N HIS A 261 18.93 -2.97 -13.34
CA HIS A 261 17.78 -2.18 -13.80
C HIS A 261 17.57 -2.45 -15.31
N ALA A 262 17.03 -3.62 -15.59
CA ALA A 262 16.74 -4.04 -16.96
C ALA A 262 15.43 -4.83 -17.00
N GLN A 263 14.83 -4.91 -18.17
CA GLN A 263 13.65 -5.72 -18.44
C GLN A 263 13.91 -6.60 -19.64
N TYR A 264 13.66 -7.89 -19.50
CA TYR A 264 13.86 -8.87 -20.55
C TYR A 264 12.59 -9.68 -20.78
N GLY A 265 12.27 -9.94 -22.05
CA GLY A 265 11.26 -10.92 -22.40
C GLY A 265 11.87 -12.33 -22.39
N VAL A 266 11.38 -13.21 -21.55
CA VAL A 266 11.80 -14.61 -21.47
C VAL A 266 10.56 -15.49 -21.64
N PHE A 267 10.48 -16.24 -22.74
CA PHE A 267 9.34 -17.13 -23.04
C PHE A 267 7.95 -16.49 -22.92
N GLY A 268 7.82 -15.18 -23.27
CA GLY A 268 6.57 -14.44 -23.22
C GLY A 268 6.29 -13.77 -21.86
N GLU A 269 7.10 -14.00 -20.85
CA GLU A 269 7.05 -13.30 -19.55
C GLU A 269 8.02 -12.11 -19.52
N ARG A 270 7.64 -11.04 -18.84
CA ARG A 270 8.55 -9.91 -18.58
C ARG A 270 9.27 -10.15 -17.25
N VAL A 271 10.59 -10.21 -17.31
CA VAL A 271 11.47 -10.35 -16.15
C VAL A 271 12.26 -9.06 -15.96
N GLY A 272 12.24 -8.53 -14.73
CA GLY A 272 12.80 -7.23 -14.40
C GLY A 272 11.76 -6.10 -14.50
N PHE A 273 12.14 -4.89 -14.06
CA PHE A 273 11.22 -3.78 -13.86
C PHE A 273 11.58 -2.51 -14.62
N GLY A 274 12.50 -2.62 -15.56
CA GLY A 274 12.93 -1.51 -16.41
C GLY A 274 14.06 -0.68 -15.80
N PRO A 275 14.37 0.47 -16.43
CA PRO A 275 15.44 1.36 -16.02
C PRO A 275 15.27 1.90 -14.60
N ASP A 276 16.38 2.38 -14.02
CA ASP A 276 16.39 3.06 -12.73
C ASP A 276 15.57 4.36 -12.79
N PRO A 277 14.46 4.47 -12.02
CA PRO A 277 13.68 5.70 -12.03
C PRO A 277 14.41 6.93 -11.50
N ALA A 278 15.50 6.74 -10.75
CA ALA A 278 16.34 7.82 -10.25
C ALA A 278 17.40 8.29 -11.26
N SER A 279 17.51 7.62 -12.43
CA SER A 279 18.39 8.08 -13.51
C SER A 279 17.81 9.28 -14.24
N ALA A 280 18.70 10.11 -14.84
CA ALA A 280 18.27 11.27 -15.62
C ALA A 280 17.48 10.85 -16.88
N GLU A 281 17.86 9.73 -17.49
CA GLU A 281 17.28 9.18 -18.71
C GLU A 281 15.84 8.74 -18.51
N PHE A 282 15.45 8.32 -17.29
CA PHE A 282 14.07 7.95 -16.98
C PHE A 282 13.12 9.15 -17.04
N GLY A 283 13.60 10.36 -16.79
CA GLY A 283 12.82 11.60 -16.91
C GLY A 283 11.93 11.91 -15.70
N ALA A 284 12.06 11.24 -14.57
CA ALA A 284 11.41 11.64 -13.32
C ALA A 284 12.12 12.87 -12.70
N ARG A 285 11.38 13.64 -11.89
CA ARG A 285 11.97 14.71 -11.10
C ARG A 285 12.81 14.13 -9.98
N ARG A 286 13.93 14.76 -9.68
CA ARG A 286 14.82 14.31 -8.61
C ARG A 286 14.16 14.43 -7.24
N LEU A 287 14.13 13.33 -6.49
CA LEU A 287 13.79 13.27 -5.08
C LEU A 287 15.09 13.20 -4.26
N PRO A 288 15.46 14.25 -3.52
CA PRO A 288 16.63 14.20 -2.65
C PRO A 288 16.45 13.21 -1.51
N THR A 289 17.38 12.26 -1.37
CA THR A 289 17.30 11.16 -0.40
C THR A 289 18.54 11.05 0.49
N GLY A 290 19.60 11.82 0.21
CA GLY A 290 20.82 11.80 0.99
C GLY A 290 21.48 10.43 1.03
N ASP A 291 21.93 10.03 2.22
CA ASP A 291 22.61 8.76 2.51
C ASP A 291 21.65 7.61 2.90
N SER A 292 20.36 7.77 2.67
CA SER A 292 19.36 6.76 3.05
C SER A 292 19.73 5.37 2.56
N ARG A 293 19.54 4.38 3.43
CA ARG A 293 19.59 2.96 3.11
C ARG A 293 18.20 2.46 2.75
N HIS A 294 18.12 1.27 2.21
CA HIS A 294 16.86 0.70 1.70
C HIS A 294 15.69 0.71 2.71
N GLY A 295 15.95 0.49 3.98
CA GLY A 295 14.93 0.43 5.03
C GLY A 295 14.77 1.71 5.85
N ASP A 296 15.37 2.86 5.49
CA ASP A 296 15.36 4.05 6.36
C ASP A 296 15.00 5.38 5.68
N TYR A 297 14.43 5.33 4.48
CA TYR A 297 13.96 6.53 3.77
C TYR A 297 12.99 7.38 4.58
N LEU A 298 12.22 6.76 5.46
CA LEU A 298 11.25 7.42 6.33
C LEU A 298 11.78 7.62 7.76
N ARG A 299 13.09 7.61 7.95
CA ARG A 299 13.74 7.90 9.24
C ARG A 299 13.54 9.36 9.63
N PRO A 300 13.02 9.65 10.84
CA PRO A 300 12.86 11.01 11.34
C PRO A 300 14.16 11.84 11.21
N GLY A 301 14.02 13.08 10.75
CA GLY A 301 15.12 14.00 10.54
C GLY A 301 15.93 13.76 9.25
N SER A 302 15.61 12.73 8.45
CA SER A 302 16.30 12.49 7.17
C SER A 302 15.85 13.47 6.09
N LEU A 303 16.75 13.72 5.14
CA LEU A 303 16.45 14.54 3.95
C LEU A 303 15.35 13.86 3.11
N SER A 304 15.39 12.53 2.99
CA SER A 304 14.40 11.74 2.27
C SER A 304 12.99 11.90 2.84
N LEU A 305 12.82 11.77 4.16
CA LEU A 305 11.51 11.93 4.80
C LEU A 305 10.93 13.34 4.57
N ARG A 306 11.77 14.38 4.74
CA ARG A 306 11.36 15.76 4.48
C ARG A 306 10.91 15.96 3.03
N SER A 307 11.69 15.47 2.08
CA SER A 307 11.38 15.58 0.65
C SER A 307 10.08 14.84 0.29
N ILE A 308 9.90 13.62 0.81
CA ILE A 308 8.69 12.81 0.63
C ILE A 308 7.46 13.52 1.24
N ALA A 309 7.60 14.09 2.43
CA ALA A 309 6.52 14.84 3.09
C ALA A 309 6.09 16.07 2.29
N LEU A 310 7.04 16.82 1.71
CA LEU A 310 6.73 17.97 0.86
C LEU A 310 5.96 17.56 -0.41
N ILE A 311 6.29 16.41 -1.01
CA ILE A 311 5.52 15.87 -2.14
C ILE A 311 4.12 15.47 -1.69
N GLY A 312 3.99 14.83 -0.52
CA GLY A 312 2.70 14.48 0.09
C GLY A 312 1.80 15.68 0.38
N LEU A 313 2.40 16.83 0.62
CA LEU A 313 1.72 18.11 0.83
C LEU A 313 1.41 18.87 -0.47
N ASP A 314 1.73 18.32 -1.62
CA ASP A 314 1.68 19.00 -2.92
C ASP A 314 2.57 20.24 -2.98
N ARG A 315 3.66 20.22 -2.21
CA ARG A 315 4.69 21.25 -2.15
C ARG A 315 6.00 20.82 -2.82
N GLY A 316 5.91 19.93 -3.81
CA GLY A 316 7.05 19.36 -4.49
C GLY A 316 8.00 20.40 -5.13
N ARG A 317 7.53 21.63 -5.42
CA ARG A 317 8.41 22.76 -5.86
C ARG A 317 9.36 23.24 -4.77
N GLN A 318 9.06 22.95 -3.50
CA GLN A 318 9.92 23.31 -2.34
C GLN A 318 10.93 22.20 -2.02
N VAL A 319 10.87 21.07 -2.70
CA VAL A 319 11.90 20.03 -2.63
C VAL A 319 13.15 20.65 -3.21
N SER A 320 13.97 21.20 -2.33
CA SER A 320 15.14 21.98 -2.70
C SER A 320 16.18 21.11 -3.38
N HIS A 321 16.79 21.71 -4.35
CA HIS A 321 18.02 21.25 -4.97
C HIS A 321 19.13 21.29 -3.90
N GLY A 322 19.24 20.21 -3.09
CA GLY A 322 20.35 20.02 -2.18
C GLY A 322 21.56 19.51 -2.93
#